data_e7c9d5a715bf6f65bfbbca00de80e8e6
#
_entry.id   e7c9d5a715bf6f65bfbbca00de80e8e6
#
_cell.length_a   1.000
_cell.length_b   1.000
_cell.length_c   1.000
_cell.angle_alpha   90.00
_cell.angle_beta   90.00
_cell.angle_gamma   90.00
#
_symmetry.space_group_name_H-M   'P 1'
#
loop_
_entity.id
_entity.type
_entity.pdbx_description
1 polymer ?
#
loop_
_entity_poly.entity_id
_entity_poly.type
_entity_poly.pdbx_seq_one_letter_code
_entity_poly.pdbx_strand_id
1 'polypeptide(L)'
;MFREFAQYSPYTSDQHAKSLASWEFVTWVLTQFDSVDTLLQDIETIRVVSVFDTYMKAEQPLHFFVADATGHAVVIEPINGVLKVFENPLGIMTNAPSFDWQMTNVHAMIKSLNPESTIMWQGMSIPIRTEGNGLKGLPGDMSPPSRFLQLAFAQATITQPKTSSEAIVAAIRALNRFCISEGMSVKNGTVGVTQWEVFADMTNKLFCYRSYGNMTLRKVDCNKITFDGKKITKHDIEKDKTVIVDVTNMLH
;
A
#
# COMPACT_ATOMS: atom_id res chain seq x y z
N MET A 1 3.08 0.70 6.16
CA MET A 1 2.46 0.15 7.38
C MET A 1 0.96 0.32 7.29
N PHE A 2 0.20 -0.75 7.46
CA PHE A 2 -1.26 -0.76 7.33
C PHE A 2 -1.88 -1.25 8.63
N ARG A 3 -3.02 -0.69 8.97
CA ARG A 3 -3.75 -1.11 10.18
C ARG A 3 -4.60 -2.32 9.84
N GLU A 4 -4.43 -3.38 10.61
CA GLU A 4 -5.24 -4.59 10.52
C GLU A 4 -6.28 -4.65 11.64
N PHE A 5 -7.26 -5.54 11.49
CA PHE A 5 -8.23 -5.78 12.56
C PHE A 5 -7.65 -6.79 13.55
N ALA A 6 -7.49 -6.40 14.81
CA ALA A 6 -6.91 -7.22 15.89
C ALA A 6 -7.60 -8.58 16.06
N GLN A 7 -8.88 -8.68 15.69
CA GLN A 7 -9.65 -9.93 15.75
C GLN A 7 -9.15 -11.01 14.77
N TYR A 8 -8.40 -10.62 13.72
CA TYR A 8 -7.86 -11.57 12.74
C TYR A 8 -6.41 -11.92 13.02
N SER A 9 -5.64 -11.00 13.59
CA SER A 9 -4.20 -11.15 13.73
C SER A 9 -3.70 -10.45 15.00
N PRO A 10 -3.98 -11.02 16.18
CA PRO A 10 -3.45 -10.47 17.42
C PRO A 10 -1.96 -10.69 17.52
N TYR A 11 -1.25 -9.72 18.07
CA TYR A 11 0.13 -9.89 18.50
C TYR A 11 0.19 -10.73 19.77
N THR A 12 1.36 -11.35 20.02
CA THR A 12 1.62 -12.00 21.30
C THR A 12 1.76 -10.98 22.43
N SER A 13 1.38 -11.36 23.64
CA SER A 13 1.68 -10.60 24.85
C SER A 13 3.02 -11.00 25.48
N ASP A 14 3.66 -12.09 25.01
CA ASP A 14 4.93 -12.56 25.53
C ASP A 14 6.04 -11.59 25.14
N GLN A 15 6.67 -10.99 26.15
CA GLN A 15 7.78 -10.06 25.98
C GLN A 15 9.13 -10.78 26.16
N HIS A 16 10.04 -10.49 25.28
CA HIS A 16 11.43 -10.92 25.30
C HIS A 16 12.37 -9.71 25.24
N ALA A 17 13.66 -9.90 25.50
CA ALA A 17 14.66 -8.85 25.43
C ALA A 17 14.75 -8.17 24.06
N LYS A 18 14.33 -8.86 22.98
CA LYS A 18 14.27 -8.33 21.61
C LYS A 18 12.82 -8.11 21.15
N SER A 19 11.97 -7.59 22.01
CA SER A 19 10.57 -7.25 21.66
C SER A 19 10.47 -5.84 21.14
N LEU A 20 9.60 -5.65 20.13
CA LEU A 20 9.27 -4.36 19.52
C LEU A 20 7.76 -4.12 19.64
N ALA A 21 7.35 -2.90 19.94
CA ALA A 21 5.99 -2.50 19.70
C ALA A 21 5.73 -2.44 18.17
N SER A 22 4.50 -2.65 17.75
CA SER A 22 4.17 -2.74 16.31
C SER A 22 4.57 -1.48 15.53
N TRP A 23 4.50 -0.29 16.15
CA TRP A 23 4.89 0.98 15.51
C TRP A 23 6.40 1.19 15.42
N GLU A 24 7.22 0.42 16.16
CA GLU A 24 8.68 0.49 16.10
C GLU A 24 9.25 -0.35 14.96
N PHE A 25 8.48 -1.33 14.48
CA PHE A 25 8.94 -2.29 13.47
C PHE A 25 9.48 -1.64 12.19
N VAL A 26 8.78 -0.63 11.66
CA VAL A 26 9.22 0.06 10.44
C VAL A 26 10.56 0.77 10.67
N THR A 27 10.73 1.44 11.80
CA THR A 27 12.00 2.10 12.15
C THR A 27 13.12 1.09 12.30
N TRP A 28 12.86 -0.03 12.97
CA TRP A 28 13.82 -1.11 13.12
C TRP A 28 14.25 -1.67 11.75
N VAL A 29 13.32 -1.97 10.86
CA VAL A 29 13.66 -2.47 9.50
C VAL A 29 14.52 -1.45 8.76
N LEU A 30 14.10 -0.19 8.68
CA LEU A 30 14.77 0.83 7.89
C LEU A 30 16.14 1.25 8.45
N THR A 31 16.43 0.96 9.71
CA THR A 31 17.71 1.33 10.34
C THR A 31 18.69 0.16 10.45
N GLN A 32 18.25 -1.08 10.25
CA GLN A 32 19.09 -2.26 10.44
C GLN A 32 19.37 -3.03 9.15
N PHE A 33 18.51 -2.90 8.12
CA PHE A 33 18.58 -3.73 6.94
C PHE A 33 18.62 -2.89 5.65
N ASP A 34 19.36 -3.36 4.67
CA ASP A 34 19.49 -2.78 3.34
C ASP A 34 18.74 -3.58 2.26
N SER A 35 18.29 -4.79 2.59
CA SER A 35 17.55 -5.68 1.69
C SER A 35 16.52 -6.52 2.43
N VAL A 36 15.57 -7.07 1.67
CA VAL A 36 14.59 -8.04 2.21
C VAL A 36 15.30 -9.32 2.66
N ASP A 37 16.30 -9.77 1.90
CA ASP A 37 17.04 -11.01 2.24
C ASP A 37 17.76 -10.91 3.60
N THR A 38 18.38 -9.76 3.90
CA THR A 38 19.03 -9.54 5.20
C THR A 38 18.02 -9.43 6.32
N LEU A 39 16.85 -8.83 6.09
CA LEU A 39 15.75 -8.80 7.05
C LEU A 39 15.28 -10.23 7.39
N LEU A 40 15.09 -11.07 6.36
CA LEU A 40 14.57 -12.43 6.55
C LEU A 40 15.50 -13.34 7.37
N GLN A 41 16.80 -13.09 7.37
CA GLN A 41 17.76 -13.82 8.21
C GLN A 41 17.55 -13.53 9.70
N ASP A 42 17.09 -12.31 10.04
CA ASP A 42 16.98 -11.86 11.43
C ASP A 42 15.53 -11.77 11.94
N ILE A 43 14.52 -11.89 11.09
CA ILE A 43 13.11 -11.68 11.47
C ILE A 43 12.65 -12.60 12.60
N GLU A 44 13.17 -13.81 12.67
CA GLU A 44 12.82 -14.77 13.71
C GLU A 44 13.46 -14.45 15.07
N THR A 45 14.46 -13.56 15.09
CA THR A 45 15.17 -13.18 16.33
C THR A 45 14.39 -12.18 17.16
N ILE A 46 13.37 -11.56 16.60
CA ILE A 46 12.56 -10.53 17.27
C ILE A 46 11.13 -11.02 17.53
N ARG A 47 10.47 -10.31 18.43
CA ARG A 47 9.03 -10.42 18.63
C ARG A 47 8.39 -9.07 18.48
N VAL A 48 7.31 -9.00 17.71
CA VAL A 48 6.42 -7.84 17.73
C VAL A 48 5.31 -8.13 18.72
N VAL A 49 5.13 -7.23 19.67
CA VAL A 49 4.22 -7.43 20.80
C VAL A 49 3.10 -6.41 20.79
N SER A 50 1.96 -6.80 21.35
CA SER A 50 0.86 -5.89 21.59
C SER A 50 1.21 -4.94 22.72
N VAL A 51 1.20 -3.64 22.44
CA VAL A 51 1.43 -2.59 23.42
C VAL A 51 0.33 -1.55 23.28
N PHE A 52 -0.23 -1.09 24.41
CA PHE A 52 -1.20 -0.02 24.40
C PHE A 52 -0.53 1.31 24.08
N ASP A 53 -0.91 1.92 22.98
CA ASP A 53 -0.45 3.25 22.60
C ASP A 53 -1.25 4.31 23.36
N THR A 54 -0.59 5.03 24.24
CA THR A 54 -1.22 6.07 25.08
C THR A 54 -1.68 7.29 24.28
N TYR A 55 -1.04 7.59 23.16
CA TYR A 55 -1.42 8.70 22.28
C TYR A 55 -2.66 8.34 21.45
N MET A 56 -2.64 7.18 20.82
CA MET A 56 -3.77 6.69 20.01
C MET A 56 -4.88 6.06 20.86
N LYS A 57 -4.65 5.88 22.16
CA LYS A 57 -5.58 5.25 23.13
C LYS A 57 -6.09 3.88 22.68
N ALA A 58 -5.24 3.12 22.03
CA ALA A 58 -5.57 1.80 21.51
C ALA A 58 -4.30 0.97 21.24
N GLU A 59 -4.42 -0.34 21.18
CA GLU A 59 -3.42 -1.19 20.55
C GLU A 59 -3.39 -0.90 19.05
N GLN A 60 -2.20 -0.99 18.45
CA GLN A 60 -1.99 -0.77 17.02
C GLN A 60 -1.75 -2.10 16.30
N PRO A 61 -2.82 -2.78 15.82
CA PRO A 61 -2.70 -4.05 15.11
C PRO A 61 -2.24 -3.78 13.68
N LEU A 62 -0.94 -3.65 13.50
CA LEU A 62 -0.32 -3.31 12.23
C LEU A 62 0.20 -4.57 11.55
N HIS A 63 0.23 -4.57 10.23
CA HIS A 63 0.97 -5.48 9.40
C HIS A 63 1.83 -4.70 8.39
N PHE A 64 2.79 -5.35 7.76
CA PHE A 64 3.88 -4.65 7.10
C PHE A 64 4.08 -5.17 5.68
N PHE A 65 4.32 -4.24 4.78
CA PHE A 65 4.84 -4.51 3.45
C PHE A 65 6.28 -4.00 3.40
N VAL A 66 7.19 -4.85 3.00
CA VAL A 66 8.59 -4.50 2.82
C VAL A 66 9.01 -4.85 1.41
N ALA A 67 9.69 -3.94 0.75
CA ALA A 67 10.27 -4.15 -0.56
C ALA A 67 11.64 -3.47 -0.64
N ASP A 68 12.53 -4.01 -1.44
CA ASP A 68 13.86 -3.43 -1.68
C ASP A 68 14.07 -3.02 -3.14
N ALA A 69 15.25 -2.48 -3.43
CA ALA A 69 15.60 -1.98 -4.76
C ALA A 69 15.75 -3.08 -5.83
N THR A 70 15.83 -4.35 -5.43
CA THR A 70 15.87 -5.48 -6.37
C THR A 70 14.48 -5.86 -6.89
N GLY A 71 13.43 -5.35 -6.22
CA GLY A 71 12.05 -5.71 -6.46
C GLY A 71 11.58 -6.89 -5.59
N HIS A 72 12.45 -7.45 -4.72
CA HIS A 72 12.01 -8.45 -3.75
C HIS A 72 11.05 -7.80 -2.75
N ALA A 73 9.88 -8.38 -2.59
CA ALA A 73 8.81 -7.84 -1.75
C ALA A 73 8.16 -8.92 -0.91
N VAL A 74 7.91 -8.61 0.36
CA VAL A 74 7.25 -9.50 1.32
C VAL A 74 6.15 -8.78 2.08
N VAL A 75 5.17 -9.54 2.53
CA VAL A 75 4.18 -9.12 3.53
C VAL A 75 4.46 -9.84 4.83
N ILE A 76 4.48 -9.10 5.92
CA ILE A 76 4.74 -9.62 7.27
C ILE A 76 3.51 -9.35 8.12
N GLU A 77 2.86 -10.41 8.58
CA GLU A 77 1.61 -10.36 9.33
C GLU A 77 1.68 -11.13 10.64
N PRO A 78 1.14 -10.59 11.74
CA PRO A 78 0.95 -11.33 12.97
C PRO A 78 -0.25 -12.29 12.81
N ILE A 79 0.00 -13.58 12.76
CA ILE A 79 -1.05 -14.60 12.67
C ILE A 79 -0.92 -15.52 13.88
N ASN A 80 -1.96 -15.55 14.71
CA ASN A 80 -2.00 -16.33 15.96
C ASN A 80 -0.80 -16.04 16.89
N GLY A 81 -0.43 -14.77 17.00
CA GLY A 81 0.67 -14.31 17.86
C GLY A 81 2.08 -14.54 17.30
N VAL A 82 2.21 -15.05 16.09
CA VAL A 82 3.50 -15.30 15.42
C VAL A 82 3.58 -14.42 14.17
N LEU A 83 4.74 -13.80 13.92
CA LEU A 83 5.00 -13.13 12.65
C LEU A 83 5.14 -14.18 11.54
N LYS A 84 4.31 -14.08 10.53
CA LYS A 84 4.42 -14.86 9.30
C LYS A 84 4.87 -13.96 8.17
N VAL A 85 5.80 -14.48 7.37
CA VAL A 85 6.31 -13.82 6.17
C VAL A 85 5.69 -14.51 4.96
N PHE A 86 5.23 -13.70 4.03
CA PHE A 86 4.68 -14.17 2.74
C PHE A 86 5.43 -13.47 1.61
N GLU A 87 5.90 -14.25 0.64
CA GLU A 87 6.38 -13.71 -0.63
C GLU A 87 5.26 -12.95 -1.34
N ASN A 88 5.57 -11.75 -1.82
CA ASN A 88 4.59 -10.88 -2.45
C ASN A 88 4.92 -10.60 -3.92
N PRO A 89 4.68 -11.55 -4.83
CA PRO A 89 5.02 -11.40 -6.24
C PRO A 89 4.18 -10.33 -6.96
N LEU A 90 3.05 -9.92 -6.38
CA LEU A 90 2.20 -8.89 -6.95
C LEU A 90 2.57 -7.47 -6.47
N GLY A 91 3.38 -7.33 -5.42
CA GLY A 91 3.71 -6.03 -4.84
C GLY A 91 2.50 -5.28 -4.27
N ILE A 92 1.48 -6.01 -3.79
CA ILE A 92 0.21 -5.45 -3.34
C ILE A 92 -0.06 -5.87 -1.90
N MET A 93 -0.55 -4.93 -1.10
CA MET A 93 -1.08 -5.22 0.23
C MET A 93 -2.27 -4.30 0.51
N THR A 94 -3.30 -4.85 1.15
CA THR A 94 -4.45 -4.09 1.67
C THR A 94 -4.63 -4.40 3.16
N ASN A 95 -5.83 -4.46 3.67
CA ASN A 95 -6.10 -4.83 5.06
C ASN A 95 -6.60 -6.29 5.14
N ALA A 96 -7.11 -6.71 6.31
CA ALA A 96 -7.71 -8.03 6.49
C ALA A 96 -8.72 -8.40 5.39
N PRO A 97 -8.87 -9.68 5.03
CA PRO A 97 -8.22 -10.85 5.60
C PRO A 97 -6.71 -10.96 5.33
N SER A 98 -6.08 -12.04 5.86
CA SER A 98 -4.65 -12.29 5.72
C SER A 98 -4.18 -12.35 4.26
N PHE A 99 -2.91 -12.12 4.05
CA PHE A 99 -2.34 -12.04 2.70
C PHE A 99 -2.49 -13.33 1.89
N ASP A 100 -2.34 -14.50 2.50
CA ASP A 100 -2.54 -15.80 1.86
C ASP A 100 -3.99 -16.00 1.39
N TRP A 101 -4.96 -15.52 2.17
CA TRP A 101 -6.36 -15.49 1.75
C TRP A 101 -6.56 -14.57 0.54
N GLN A 102 -5.96 -13.37 0.55
CA GLN A 102 -6.04 -12.43 -0.57
C GLN A 102 -5.48 -13.06 -1.85
N MET A 103 -4.34 -13.74 -1.77
CA MET A 103 -3.74 -14.46 -2.92
C MET A 103 -4.66 -15.58 -3.43
N THR A 104 -5.29 -16.35 -2.53
CA THR A 104 -6.27 -17.37 -2.90
C THR A 104 -7.46 -16.75 -3.64
N ASN A 105 -7.95 -15.61 -3.15
CA ASN A 105 -9.06 -14.87 -3.78
C ASN A 105 -8.68 -14.37 -5.19
N VAL A 106 -7.47 -13.86 -5.39
CA VAL A 106 -6.95 -13.48 -6.72
C VAL A 106 -6.97 -14.68 -7.65
N HIS A 107 -6.43 -15.83 -7.23
CA HIS A 107 -6.43 -17.05 -8.05
C HIS A 107 -7.84 -17.51 -8.44
N ALA A 108 -8.81 -17.36 -7.55
CA ALA A 108 -10.20 -17.71 -7.84
C ALA A 108 -10.85 -16.77 -8.89
N MET A 109 -10.49 -15.49 -8.84
CA MET A 109 -11.11 -14.43 -9.65
C MET A 109 -10.41 -14.18 -10.99
N ILE A 110 -9.12 -14.50 -11.12
CA ILE A 110 -8.31 -14.08 -12.27
C ILE A 110 -8.81 -14.69 -13.61
N LYS A 111 -9.46 -15.84 -13.56
CA LYS A 111 -10.04 -16.48 -14.76
C LYS A 111 -11.22 -15.70 -15.35
N SER A 112 -11.89 -14.88 -14.54
CA SER A 112 -13.03 -14.07 -14.98
C SER A 112 -12.61 -12.73 -15.60
N LEU A 113 -11.34 -12.36 -15.48
CA LEU A 113 -10.80 -11.06 -15.89
C LEU A 113 -10.11 -11.07 -17.26
N ASN A 114 -10.27 -12.13 -18.07
CA ASN A 114 -9.68 -12.18 -19.42
C ASN A 114 -10.41 -11.21 -20.37
N PRO A 115 -9.76 -10.11 -20.81
CA PRO A 115 -10.40 -9.08 -21.65
C PRO A 115 -10.69 -9.52 -23.08
N GLU A 116 -10.09 -10.63 -23.55
CA GLU A 116 -10.18 -11.09 -24.94
C GLU A 116 -11.11 -12.30 -25.13
N SER A 117 -11.79 -12.76 -24.09
CA SER A 117 -12.62 -13.95 -24.20
C SER A 117 -13.94 -13.65 -24.91
N THR A 118 -14.12 -14.24 -26.09
CA THR A 118 -15.43 -14.44 -26.71
C THR A 118 -16.25 -15.38 -25.83
N ILE A 119 -17.42 -14.96 -25.38
CA ILE A 119 -18.31 -15.83 -24.62
C ILE A 119 -19.08 -16.70 -25.60
N MET A 120 -18.92 -18.02 -25.50
CA MET A 120 -19.73 -18.99 -26.23
C MET A 120 -20.94 -19.39 -25.37
N TRP A 121 -22.13 -19.09 -25.83
CA TRP A 121 -23.39 -19.45 -25.16
C TRP A 121 -24.26 -20.25 -26.11
N GLN A 122 -24.53 -21.53 -25.79
CA GLN A 122 -25.36 -22.44 -26.60
C GLN A 122 -25.02 -22.41 -28.09
N GLY A 123 -23.72 -22.41 -28.42
CA GLY A 123 -23.25 -22.38 -29.81
C GLY A 123 -23.24 -21.01 -30.47
N MET A 124 -23.69 -19.95 -29.79
CA MET A 124 -23.57 -18.57 -30.24
C MET A 124 -22.29 -17.92 -29.73
N SER A 125 -21.56 -17.25 -30.61
CA SER A 125 -20.44 -16.38 -30.26
C SER A 125 -20.98 -15.00 -29.88
N ILE A 126 -20.78 -14.59 -28.63
CA ILE A 126 -21.14 -13.26 -28.15
C ILE A 126 -19.88 -12.40 -28.18
N PRO A 127 -19.73 -11.52 -29.18
CA PRO A 127 -18.55 -10.67 -29.28
C PRO A 127 -18.54 -9.61 -28.17
N ILE A 128 -17.38 -9.38 -27.58
CA ILE A 128 -17.14 -8.25 -26.69
C ILE A 128 -17.12 -6.98 -27.54
N ARG A 129 -18.06 -6.07 -27.33
CA ARG A 129 -18.27 -4.89 -28.20
C ARG A 129 -17.87 -3.57 -27.55
N THR A 130 -17.41 -3.56 -26.30
CA THR A 130 -17.10 -2.32 -25.58
C THR A 130 -15.76 -2.40 -24.89
N GLU A 131 -15.03 -1.31 -24.88
CA GLU A 131 -13.82 -1.15 -24.08
C GLU A 131 -14.12 -1.38 -22.58
N GLY A 132 -13.17 -1.94 -21.86
CA GLY A 132 -13.32 -2.23 -20.42
C GLY A 132 -14.12 -3.49 -20.06
N ASN A 133 -14.52 -4.31 -21.03
CA ASN A 133 -15.27 -5.56 -20.77
C ASN A 133 -14.48 -6.57 -19.92
N GLY A 134 -13.15 -6.56 -19.96
CA GLY A 134 -12.28 -7.38 -19.10
C GLY A 134 -12.42 -7.04 -17.60
N LEU A 135 -13.03 -5.90 -17.28
CA LEU A 135 -13.34 -5.47 -15.89
C LEU A 135 -14.73 -5.89 -15.43
N LYS A 136 -15.54 -6.51 -16.29
CA LYS A 136 -16.89 -6.93 -15.92
C LYS A 136 -16.83 -8.00 -14.83
N GLY A 137 -17.47 -7.70 -13.69
CA GLY A 137 -17.46 -8.55 -12.51
C GLY A 137 -16.32 -8.27 -11.54
N LEU A 138 -15.39 -7.35 -11.86
CA LEU A 138 -14.42 -6.86 -10.89
C LEU A 138 -15.17 -6.11 -9.78
N PRO A 139 -15.02 -6.50 -8.50
CA PRO A 139 -15.70 -5.81 -7.41
C PRO A 139 -15.23 -4.34 -7.34
N GLY A 140 -16.18 -3.41 -7.23
CA GLY A 140 -15.93 -1.97 -7.23
C GLY A 140 -16.05 -1.30 -5.87
N ASP A 141 -16.38 -2.05 -4.83
CA ASP A 141 -16.47 -1.52 -3.47
C ASP A 141 -15.10 -1.29 -2.83
N MET A 142 -15.09 -0.60 -1.69
CA MET A 142 -13.86 -0.17 -0.99
C MET A 142 -13.39 -1.19 0.07
N SER A 143 -13.97 -2.39 0.14
CA SER A 143 -13.47 -3.42 1.04
C SER A 143 -12.04 -3.86 0.70
N PRO A 144 -11.26 -4.32 1.69
CA PRO A 144 -9.89 -4.73 1.41
C PRO A 144 -9.75 -5.81 0.33
N PRO A 145 -10.60 -6.87 0.28
CA PRO A 145 -10.55 -7.85 -0.80
C PRO A 145 -10.82 -7.25 -2.18
N SER A 146 -11.80 -6.36 -2.28
CA SER A 146 -12.13 -5.71 -3.54
C SER A 146 -11.02 -4.79 -4.03
N ARG A 147 -10.41 -4.02 -3.12
CA ARG A 147 -9.24 -3.17 -3.43
C ARG A 147 -8.04 -4.01 -3.86
N PHE A 148 -7.81 -5.16 -3.23
CA PHE A 148 -6.73 -6.06 -3.59
C PHE A 148 -6.89 -6.57 -5.03
N LEU A 149 -8.08 -7.06 -5.40
CA LEU A 149 -8.38 -7.51 -6.77
C LEU A 149 -8.25 -6.38 -7.79
N GLN A 150 -8.72 -5.17 -7.46
CA GLN A 150 -8.59 -4.00 -8.35
C GLN A 150 -7.12 -3.62 -8.57
N LEU A 151 -6.28 -3.70 -7.54
CA LEU A 151 -4.84 -3.45 -7.65
C LEU A 151 -4.14 -4.55 -8.43
N ALA A 152 -4.48 -5.83 -8.20
CA ALA A 152 -3.92 -6.95 -8.95
C ALA A 152 -4.23 -6.82 -10.45
N PHE A 153 -5.46 -6.43 -10.79
CA PHE A 153 -5.83 -6.15 -12.17
C PHE A 153 -5.05 -4.95 -12.74
N ALA A 154 -4.95 -3.85 -11.99
CA ALA A 154 -4.19 -2.68 -12.42
C ALA A 154 -2.71 -3.03 -12.68
N GLN A 155 -2.09 -3.79 -11.78
CA GLN A 155 -0.71 -4.25 -11.92
C GLN A 155 -0.49 -5.12 -13.15
N ALA A 156 -1.46 -5.98 -13.48
CA ALA A 156 -1.39 -6.87 -14.64
C ALA A 156 -1.63 -6.14 -15.99
N THR A 157 -2.32 -5.00 -15.98
CA THR A 157 -2.79 -4.34 -17.21
C THR A 157 -2.14 -2.98 -17.48
N ILE A 158 -1.56 -2.32 -16.47
CA ILE A 158 -0.85 -1.05 -16.68
C ILE A 158 0.39 -1.30 -17.54
N THR A 159 0.51 -0.54 -18.61
CA THR A 159 1.71 -0.55 -19.45
C THR A 159 2.93 -0.21 -18.60
N GLN A 160 3.99 -1.04 -18.72
CA GLN A 160 5.23 -0.86 -17.98
C GLN A 160 5.81 0.54 -18.20
N PRO A 161 5.95 1.37 -17.14
CA PRO A 161 6.53 2.71 -17.24
C PRO A 161 8.00 2.64 -17.66
N LYS A 162 8.44 3.59 -18.48
CA LYS A 162 9.83 3.66 -18.96
C LYS A 162 10.68 4.65 -18.15
N THR A 163 10.04 5.56 -17.44
CA THR A 163 10.71 6.60 -16.64
C THR A 163 10.13 6.66 -15.22
N SER A 164 10.89 7.20 -14.29
CA SER A 164 10.45 7.48 -12.92
C SER A 164 9.16 8.32 -12.89
N SER A 165 9.09 9.36 -13.70
CA SER A 165 7.89 10.21 -13.77
C SER A 165 6.66 9.45 -14.26
N GLU A 166 6.80 8.60 -15.28
CA GLU A 166 5.72 7.73 -15.75
C GLU A 166 5.28 6.73 -14.68
N ALA A 167 6.24 6.14 -13.94
CA ALA A 167 5.96 5.21 -12.86
C ALA A 167 5.16 5.87 -11.73
N ILE A 168 5.57 7.07 -11.30
CA ILE A 168 4.85 7.84 -10.28
C ILE A 168 3.44 8.19 -10.76
N VAL A 169 3.28 8.63 -12.00
CA VAL A 169 1.95 8.95 -12.57
C VAL A 169 1.06 7.71 -12.66
N ALA A 170 1.62 6.56 -13.08
CA ALA A 170 0.90 5.29 -13.14
C ALA A 170 0.43 4.86 -11.73
N ALA A 171 1.30 4.94 -10.74
CA ALA A 171 0.98 4.64 -9.34
C ALA A 171 -0.12 5.56 -8.80
N ILE A 172 -0.03 6.88 -9.06
CA ILE A 172 -1.06 7.85 -8.69
C ILE A 172 -2.41 7.47 -9.30
N ARG A 173 -2.45 7.14 -10.60
CA ARG A 173 -3.69 6.75 -11.29
C ARG A 173 -4.30 5.47 -10.71
N ALA A 174 -3.46 4.48 -10.37
CA ALA A 174 -3.92 3.25 -9.74
C ALA A 174 -4.50 3.52 -8.35
N LEU A 175 -3.82 4.33 -7.52
CA LEU A 175 -4.22 4.60 -6.14
C LEU A 175 -5.35 5.61 -5.98
N ASN A 176 -5.54 6.54 -6.93
CA ASN A 176 -6.65 7.50 -6.90
C ASN A 176 -8.02 6.85 -6.72
N ARG A 177 -8.19 5.61 -7.19
CA ARG A 177 -9.44 4.85 -7.04
C ARG A 177 -9.76 4.52 -5.58
N PHE A 178 -8.78 4.57 -4.69
CA PHE A 178 -8.87 4.21 -3.28
C PHE A 178 -8.77 5.42 -2.35
N CYS A 179 -8.76 6.63 -2.92
CA CYS A 179 -8.78 7.86 -2.15
C CYS A 179 -10.16 8.03 -1.50
N ILE A 180 -10.18 8.04 -0.18
CA ILE A 180 -11.41 8.14 0.62
C ILE A 180 -11.59 9.60 1.03
N SER A 181 -12.66 10.21 0.52
CA SER A 181 -13.10 11.55 0.92
C SER A 181 -13.93 11.51 2.20
N GLU A 182 -14.01 12.63 2.87
CA GLU A 182 -14.84 12.79 4.06
C GLU A 182 -16.30 12.40 3.77
N GLY A 183 -16.89 11.61 4.67
CA GLY A 183 -18.23 11.09 4.52
C GLY A 183 -18.35 9.75 3.76
N MET A 184 -17.34 9.33 3.00
CA MET A 184 -17.37 8.04 2.29
C MET A 184 -17.18 6.83 3.23
N SER A 185 -16.50 7.01 4.35
CA SER A 185 -16.24 5.95 5.33
C SER A 185 -16.52 6.45 6.73
N VAL A 186 -17.53 5.86 7.37
CA VAL A 186 -17.88 6.20 8.76
C VAL A 186 -17.96 4.90 9.57
N LYS A 187 -17.23 4.82 10.67
CA LYS A 187 -17.28 3.70 11.61
C LYS A 187 -17.41 4.23 13.04
N ASN A 188 -18.47 3.84 13.72
CA ASN A 188 -18.74 4.26 15.11
C ASN A 188 -18.66 5.79 15.31
N GLY A 189 -19.19 6.58 14.37
CA GLY A 189 -19.15 8.05 14.41
C GLY A 189 -17.79 8.66 14.02
N THR A 190 -16.77 7.84 13.77
CA THR A 190 -15.46 8.33 13.29
C THR A 190 -15.42 8.31 11.78
N VAL A 191 -15.12 9.47 11.19
CA VAL A 191 -14.95 9.62 9.75
C VAL A 191 -13.55 9.19 9.34
N GLY A 192 -13.46 8.24 8.40
CA GLY A 192 -12.21 7.83 7.79
C GLY A 192 -11.94 8.61 6.52
N VAL A 193 -10.73 9.12 6.36
CA VAL A 193 -10.26 9.77 5.13
C VAL A 193 -8.88 9.25 4.76
N THR A 194 -8.49 9.38 3.51
CA THR A 194 -7.10 9.16 3.10
C THR A 194 -6.27 10.37 3.56
N GLN A 195 -5.58 10.24 4.67
CA GLN A 195 -4.85 11.34 5.29
C GLN A 195 -3.66 11.80 4.43
N TRP A 196 -2.89 10.85 3.89
CA TRP A 196 -1.77 11.12 2.98
C TRP A 196 -1.51 9.93 2.06
N GLU A 197 -0.81 10.18 0.97
CA GLU A 197 -0.31 9.19 0.03
C GLU A 197 1.17 9.42 -0.21
N VAL A 198 1.91 8.33 -0.35
CA VAL A 198 3.36 8.31 -0.55
C VAL A 198 3.70 7.51 -1.79
N PHE A 199 4.66 7.99 -2.55
CA PHE A 199 5.20 7.34 -3.75
C PHE A 199 6.73 7.35 -3.64
N ALA A 200 7.34 6.20 -3.43
CA ALA A 200 8.80 6.08 -3.30
C ALA A 200 9.40 5.48 -4.58
N ASP A 201 10.25 6.24 -5.26
CA ASP A 201 11.14 5.72 -6.29
C ASP A 201 12.48 5.35 -5.62
N MET A 202 12.61 4.08 -5.27
CA MET A 202 13.78 3.58 -4.55
C MET A 202 15.05 3.63 -5.42
N THR A 203 14.93 3.41 -6.73
CA THR A 203 16.06 3.46 -7.67
C THR A 203 16.69 4.84 -7.73
N ASN A 204 15.88 5.88 -7.85
CA ASN A 204 16.33 7.27 -7.94
C ASN A 204 16.37 7.98 -6.58
N LYS A 205 15.99 7.28 -5.49
CA LYS A 205 15.92 7.80 -4.13
C LYS A 205 15.03 9.05 -4.00
N LEU A 206 13.87 9.01 -4.66
CA LEU A 206 12.87 10.08 -4.61
C LEU A 206 11.70 9.67 -3.73
N PHE A 207 11.32 10.53 -2.83
CA PHE A 207 10.14 10.37 -1.99
C PHE A 207 9.12 11.44 -2.34
N CYS A 208 7.99 11.03 -2.92
CA CYS A 208 6.91 11.92 -3.28
C CYS A 208 5.72 11.70 -2.35
N TYR A 209 4.98 12.76 -2.05
CA TYR A 209 3.81 12.67 -1.20
C TYR A 209 2.79 13.76 -1.50
N ARG A 210 1.57 13.50 -1.11
CA ARG A 210 0.47 14.47 -1.01
C ARG A 210 -0.38 14.15 0.21
N SER A 211 -1.17 15.09 0.67
CA SER A 211 -2.04 14.92 1.84
C SER A 211 -3.49 15.24 1.48
N TYR A 212 -4.41 14.93 2.40
CA TYR A 212 -5.84 15.26 2.22
C TYR A 212 -6.06 16.75 1.99
N GLY A 213 -5.42 17.60 2.78
CA GLY A 213 -5.52 19.06 2.66
C GLY A 213 -4.70 19.66 1.51
N ASN A 214 -3.74 18.93 0.96
CA ASN A 214 -2.90 19.40 -0.13
C ASN A 214 -2.62 18.32 -1.17
N MET A 215 -3.39 18.36 -2.25
CA MET A 215 -3.31 17.41 -3.37
C MET A 215 -2.14 17.68 -4.32
N THR A 216 -1.40 18.79 -4.14
CA THR A 216 -0.18 19.05 -4.92
C THR A 216 0.88 18.02 -4.58
N LEU A 217 1.40 17.31 -5.59
CA LEU A 217 2.47 16.36 -5.41
C LEU A 217 3.77 17.08 -5.06
N ARG A 218 4.34 16.74 -3.91
CA ARG A 218 5.62 17.27 -3.40
C ARG A 218 6.66 16.18 -3.44
N LYS A 219 7.91 16.56 -3.68
CA LYS A 219 9.02 15.63 -3.81
C LYS A 219 10.15 15.99 -2.87
N VAL A 220 10.68 14.99 -2.19
CA VAL A 220 11.97 15.02 -1.49
C VAL A 220 12.97 14.21 -2.31
N ASP A 221 14.07 14.83 -2.71
CA ASP A 221 15.19 14.18 -3.38
C ASP A 221 16.23 13.80 -2.32
N CYS A 222 16.24 12.53 -1.94
CA CYS A 222 17.10 12.03 -0.88
C CYS A 222 18.60 12.13 -1.24
N ASN A 223 18.95 12.21 -2.55
CA ASN A 223 20.34 12.41 -2.97
C ASN A 223 20.87 13.81 -2.58
N LYS A 224 19.99 14.76 -2.26
CA LYS A 224 20.32 16.13 -1.85
C LYS A 224 20.32 16.31 -0.33
N ILE A 225 20.08 15.24 0.41
CA ILE A 225 20.03 15.28 1.87
C ILE A 225 21.31 14.65 2.42
N THR A 226 21.95 15.34 3.34
CA THR A 226 23.08 14.82 4.10
C THR A 226 22.53 14.11 5.35
N PHE A 227 22.76 12.79 5.44
CA PHE A 227 22.25 11.96 6.52
C PHE A 227 23.21 11.81 7.72
N ASP A 228 24.27 12.59 7.77
CA ASP A 228 25.27 12.61 8.87
C ASP A 228 24.92 13.60 9.99
N GLY A 229 23.78 14.24 9.87
CA GLY A 229 23.33 15.28 10.80
C GLY A 229 22.95 14.73 12.17
N LYS A 230 23.39 15.44 13.22
CA LYS A 230 23.00 15.16 14.61
C LYS A 230 21.61 15.69 14.97
N LYS A 231 20.92 16.34 14.03
CA LYS A 231 19.68 17.05 14.28
C LYS A 231 18.57 16.55 13.35
N ILE A 232 17.45 16.17 13.92
CA ILE A 232 16.25 15.79 13.15
C ILE A 232 15.62 17.07 12.58
N THR A 233 15.48 17.14 11.26
CA THR A 233 14.69 18.18 10.59
C THR A 233 13.28 17.67 10.36
N LYS A 234 12.28 18.47 10.74
CA LYS A 234 10.85 18.15 10.56
C LYS A 234 10.23 19.13 9.58
N HIS A 235 9.37 18.62 8.71
CA HIS A 235 8.54 19.41 7.82
C HIS A 235 7.08 19.04 8.04
N ASP A 236 6.22 20.06 8.21
CA ASP A 236 4.78 19.86 8.34
C ASP A 236 4.18 19.67 6.94
N ILE A 237 3.63 18.49 6.69
CA ILE A 237 3.05 18.14 5.40
C ILE A 237 1.71 18.83 5.11
N GLU A 238 1.05 19.40 6.11
CA GLU A 238 -0.22 20.14 5.97
C GLU A 238 -0.05 21.67 5.88
N LYS A 239 1.19 22.16 5.99
CA LYS A 239 1.45 23.60 6.03
C LYS A 239 1.01 24.35 4.77
N ASP A 240 1.14 23.71 3.60
CA ASP A 240 0.84 24.31 2.30
C ASP A 240 -0.52 23.86 1.79
N LYS A 241 -1.18 24.69 1.01
CA LYS A 241 -2.47 24.37 0.37
C LYS A 241 -2.28 23.80 -1.04
N THR A 242 -3.29 23.12 -1.54
CA THR A 242 -3.34 22.68 -2.94
C THR A 242 -3.12 23.86 -3.89
N VAL A 243 -2.18 23.71 -4.81
CA VAL A 243 -1.92 24.69 -5.87
C VAL A 243 -2.80 24.37 -7.06
N ILE A 244 -3.61 25.33 -7.46
CA ILE A 244 -4.35 25.31 -8.72
C ILE A 244 -3.62 26.26 -9.66
N VAL A 245 -3.04 25.70 -10.74
CA VAL A 245 -2.26 26.49 -11.69
C VAL A 245 -3.20 27.23 -12.65
N ASP A 246 -3.12 28.54 -12.68
CA ASP A 246 -3.81 29.36 -13.67
C ASP A 246 -3.00 29.35 -14.99
N VAL A 247 -3.61 28.83 -16.03
CA VAL A 247 -3.01 28.75 -17.39
C VAL A 247 -3.64 29.73 -18.36
N THR A 248 -4.43 30.70 -17.91
CA THR A 248 -5.13 31.68 -18.77
C THR A 248 -4.15 32.37 -19.70
N ASN A 249 -2.97 32.76 -19.23
CA ASN A 249 -1.93 33.41 -20.03
C ASN A 249 -1.25 32.51 -21.06
N MET A 250 -1.53 31.18 -21.07
CA MET A 250 -1.01 30.25 -22.08
C MET A 250 -1.98 30.01 -23.23
N LEU A 251 -3.15 30.68 -23.22
CA LEU A 251 -4.22 30.54 -24.24
C LEU A 251 -4.14 31.59 -25.36
N HIS A 252 -2.95 32.14 -25.59
CA HIS A 252 -2.69 33.15 -26.63
C HIS A 252 -1.90 32.59 -27.79
#